data_f6714461589b90a2e1aaa5b288492ee6
#
_entry.id   f6714461589b90a2e1aaa5b288492ee6
#
_cell.length_a   1.000
_cell.length_b   1.000
_cell.length_c   1.000
_cell.angle_alpha   90.00
_cell.angle_beta   90.00
_cell.angle_gamma   90.00
#
_symmetry.space_group_name_H-M   'P 1'
#
loop_
_entity.id
_entity.type
_entity.pdbx_description
1 polymer ?
#
loop_
_entity_poly.entity_id
_entity_poly.type
_entity_poly.pdbx_seq_one_letter_code
_entity_poly.pdbx_strand_id
1 'polypeptide(L)' 'MKYTIKFDFPTGPAYPRVGGGFDNEISKDTRTWDDAVIAARFAEDMCGKYGYTVLPVEDDSSRS' A
#
# COMPACT_ATOMS: atom_id res chain seq x y z
N MET A 1 -13.55 -4.70 0.44
CA MET A 1 -12.20 -5.08 0.86
C MET A 1 -11.22 -4.02 0.39
N LYS A 2 -10.23 -3.74 1.21
CA LYS A 2 -9.23 -2.73 0.89
C LYS A 2 -7.90 -3.39 0.56
N TYR A 3 -7.09 -2.69 -0.20
CA TYR A 3 -5.76 -3.17 -0.61
C TYR A 3 -4.73 -2.08 -0.36
N THR A 4 -3.54 -2.49 0.00
CA THR A 4 -2.42 -1.56 0.08
C THR A 4 -1.26 -2.15 -0.72
N ILE A 5 -0.15 -1.43 -0.77
CA ILE A 5 1.00 -1.85 -1.54
C ILE A 5 2.21 -1.94 -0.63
N LYS A 6 2.96 -3.03 -0.76
CA LYS A 6 4.22 -3.19 -0.09
C LYS A 6 5.32 -3.03 -1.12
N PHE A 7 6.08 -1.96 -1.02
CA PHE A 7 7.22 -1.73 -1.91
C PHE A 7 8.46 -2.41 -1.36
N ASP A 8 9.23 -3.03 -2.24
CA ASP A 8 10.44 -3.74 -1.85
C ASP A 8 11.66 -2.84 -2.09
N PHE A 9 11.79 -1.81 -1.28
CA PHE A 9 12.93 -0.89 -1.39
C PHE A 9 14.20 -1.54 -0.82
N PRO A 10 15.37 -1.10 -1.26
CA PRO A 10 16.62 -1.63 -0.73
C PRO A 10 16.75 -1.45 0.78
N THR A 11 16.11 -0.44 1.34
CA THR A 11 16.15 -0.17 2.76
C THR A 11 15.11 -0.96 3.56
N GLY A 12 14.26 -1.74 2.87
CA GLY A 12 13.25 -2.53 3.54
C GLY A 12 11.86 -2.27 2.99
N PRO A 13 10.85 -2.92 3.54
CA PRO A 13 9.48 -2.74 3.06
C PRO A 13 8.98 -1.33 3.37
N ALA A 14 8.15 -0.81 2.49
CA ALA A 14 7.58 0.52 2.64
C ALA A 14 6.14 0.51 2.19
N TYR A 15 5.29 1.23 2.93
CA TYR A 15 3.87 1.33 2.63
C TYR A 15 3.51 2.80 2.45
N PRO A 16 2.77 3.15 1.38
CA PRO A 16 2.42 4.54 1.15
C PRO A 16 1.42 5.03 2.20
N ARG A 17 1.55 6.30 2.56
CA ARG A 17 0.69 6.93 3.57
C ARG A 17 -0.27 7.89 2.93
N VAL A 18 -1.42 8.04 3.55
CA VAL A 18 -2.34 9.12 3.20
C VAL A 18 -1.65 10.44 3.53
N GLY A 19 -1.61 11.33 2.55
CA GLY A 19 -0.94 12.60 2.76
C GLY A 19 0.50 12.62 2.29
N GLY A 20 1.05 11.48 1.91
CA GLY A 20 2.41 11.41 1.35
C GLY A 20 3.38 10.69 2.27
N GLY A 21 4.50 10.28 1.67
CA GLY A 21 5.52 9.57 2.41
C GLY A 21 5.25 8.08 2.53
N PHE A 22 6.14 7.41 3.25
CA PHE A 22 6.07 5.95 3.42
C PHE A 22 6.35 5.58 4.86
N ASP A 23 5.76 4.46 5.29
CA ASP A 23 6.00 3.88 6.61
C ASP A 23 6.58 2.48 6.45
N ASN A 24 7.23 2.00 7.52
CA ASN A 24 7.78 0.64 7.54
C ASN A 24 6.73 -0.41 7.79
N GLU A 25 5.56 -0.01 8.27
CA GLU A 25 4.52 -0.96 8.63
C GLU A 25 3.16 -0.38 8.34
N ILE A 26 2.18 -1.25 8.26
CA ILE A 26 0.81 -0.86 7.99
C ILE A 26 0.20 -0.25 9.25
N SER A 27 -0.47 0.88 9.08
CA SER A 27 -1.14 1.57 10.18
C SER A 27 -2.44 2.14 9.66
N LYS A 28 -3.15 2.86 10.51
CA LYS A 28 -4.40 3.50 10.10
C LYS A 28 -4.18 4.60 9.09
N ASP A 29 -2.95 5.11 9.00
CA ASP A 29 -2.61 6.16 8.04
C ASP A 29 -2.11 5.58 6.71
N THR A 30 -2.00 4.28 6.61
CA THR A 30 -1.58 3.64 5.36
C THR A 30 -2.63 3.88 4.29
N ARG A 31 -2.17 4.30 3.12
CA ARG A 31 -3.07 4.52 2.00
C ARG A 31 -3.60 3.19 1.49
N THR A 32 -4.89 3.14 1.17
CA THR A 32 -5.52 1.92 0.67
C THR A 32 -6.36 2.23 -0.56
N TRP A 33 -6.68 1.20 -1.30
CA TRP A 33 -7.50 1.30 -2.51
C TRP A 33 -8.59 0.24 -2.44
N ASP A 34 -9.72 0.53 -3.06
CA ASP A 34 -10.81 -0.44 -3.12
C ASP A 34 -10.62 -1.48 -4.20
N ASP A 35 -9.68 -1.24 -5.11
CA ASP A 35 -9.47 -2.07 -6.29
C ASP A 35 -8.00 -2.42 -6.40
N ALA A 36 -7.70 -3.73 -6.45
CA ALA A 36 -6.31 -4.18 -6.52
C ALA A 36 -5.62 -3.73 -7.80
N VAL A 37 -6.36 -3.66 -8.91
CA VAL A 37 -5.78 -3.24 -10.19
C VAL A 37 -5.35 -1.78 -10.13
N ILE A 38 -6.17 -0.93 -9.50
CA ILE A 38 -5.83 0.48 -9.36
C ILE A 38 -4.63 0.64 -8.46
N ALA A 39 -4.56 -0.14 -7.39
CA ALA A 39 -3.41 -0.10 -6.49
C ALA A 39 -2.13 -0.50 -7.24
N ALA A 40 -2.21 -1.53 -8.06
CA ALA A 40 -1.05 -1.99 -8.81
C ALA A 40 -0.58 -0.94 -9.80
N ARG A 41 -1.49 -0.24 -10.45
CA ARG A 41 -1.13 0.83 -11.38
C ARG A 41 -0.42 1.96 -10.67
N PHE A 42 -0.90 2.32 -9.51
CA PHE A 42 -0.25 3.36 -8.72
C PHE A 42 1.18 2.94 -8.37
N ALA A 43 1.35 1.67 -7.98
CA ALA A 43 2.68 1.18 -7.62
C ALA A 43 3.63 1.20 -8.79
N GLU A 44 3.17 0.81 -9.96
CA GLU A 44 4.02 0.81 -11.15
C GLU A 44 4.45 2.21 -11.54
N ASP A 45 3.53 3.16 -11.45
CA ASP A 45 3.85 4.54 -11.77
C ASP A 45 4.86 5.13 -10.82
N MET A 46 4.78 4.75 -9.55
CA MET A 46 5.61 5.38 -8.54
C MET A 46 6.98 4.74 -8.43
N CYS A 47 7.03 3.43 -8.27
CA CYS A 47 8.28 2.74 -7.98
C CYS A 47 8.35 1.36 -8.62
N GLY A 48 7.88 1.24 -9.86
CA GLY A 48 7.81 -0.06 -10.51
C GLY A 48 9.14 -0.80 -10.58
N LYS A 49 10.24 -0.06 -10.66
CA LYS A 49 11.54 -0.69 -10.83
C LYS A 49 12.01 -1.43 -9.59
N TYR A 50 11.47 -1.12 -8.43
CA TYR A 50 11.90 -1.78 -7.19
C TYR A 50 11.08 -3.02 -6.87
N GLY A 51 9.98 -3.21 -7.53
CA GLY A 51 9.10 -4.31 -7.19
C GLY A 51 8.12 -3.94 -6.10
N TYR A 52 6.99 -4.62 -6.11
CA TYR A 52 5.94 -4.34 -5.13
C TYR A 52 5.01 -5.53 -5.03
N THR A 53 4.20 -5.55 -3.97
CA THR A 53 3.18 -6.57 -3.78
C THR A 53 1.90 -5.87 -3.33
N VAL A 54 0.78 -6.19 -3.98
CA VAL A 54 -0.51 -5.68 -3.55
C VAL A 54 -1.07 -6.64 -2.51
N LEU A 55 -1.43 -6.11 -1.35
CA LEU A 55 -1.87 -6.89 -0.21
C LEU A 55 -3.29 -6.52 0.18
N PRO A 56 -4.12 -7.50 0.55
CA PRO A 56 -5.41 -7.17 1.13
C PRO A 56 -5.24 -6.65 2.56
N VAL A 57 -6.03 -5.65 2.91
CA VAL A 57 -5.96 -5.03 4.23
C VAL A 57 -7.34 -5.09 4.85
N GLU A 58 -7.40 -5.50 6.10
CA GLU A 58 -8.65 -5.57 6.80
C GLU A 58 -9.20 -4.16 7.00
N ASP A 59 -10.50 -4.01 6.77
CA ASP A 59 -11.16 -2.73 6.94
C ASP A 59 -11.75 -2.69 8.33
N ASP A 60 -11.16 -1.89 9.20
CA ASP A 60 -11.57 -1.82 10.60
C ASP A 60 -13.02 -1.41 10.75
N SER A 61 -13.51 -0.57 9.85
CA SER A 61 -14.88 -0.09 9.97
C SER A 61 -15.89 -1.21 9.80
N SER A 62 -15.51 -2.29 9.17
CA SER A 62 -16.44 -3.39 8.93
C SER A 62 -16.63 -4.26 10.15
N ARG A 63 -15.85 -4.06 11.19
CA ARG A 63 -15.91 -4.91 12.34
C ARG A 63 -16.70 -4.38 13.51
N SER A 64 -17.04 -3.16 13.46
CA SER A 64 -17.77 -2.53 14.56
C SER A 64 -19.15 -3.06 14.76
#